data_7d75f6d5a145f97c82f0a387635e4dfc
#
_entry.id   7d75f6d5a145f97c82f0a387635e4dfc
#
_cell.length_a   1.000
_cell.length_b   1.000
_cell.length_c   1.000
_cell.angle_alpha   90.00
_cell.angle_beta   90.00
_cell.angle_gamma   90.00
#
_symmetry.space_group_name_H-M   'P 1'
#
loop_
_entity.id
_entity.type
_entity.pdbx_description
1 polymer ?
#
loop_
_entity_poly.entity_id
_entity_poly.type
_entity_poly.pdbx_seq_one_letter_code
_entity_poly.pdbx_strand_id
1 'polypeptide(L)'
;NDVSAIGLPEKFTFPFYYEPHELSKIAASELQDYLNTQTDWEHNFGLKEGQQGLVIGKMFGVLVVQKPTGEVGYLAAFSGKLADSNEHRHFVPPVFDMLQQDGIFKQEEKILNAFNRDIEALENDVEYLACQQALATTLLQAEHDKAEKKEQSRVNKIRRDALRVKAEQELAFDDYKALQKSLSKESQQESIQLKQMNHYWKTEIEKAQQKVAVFEARLQQLKDERKAKSAALQQKLFQQYAFLNPLGETKSLGAIFEDNPPASAGECAAPKLLQYAYLHHLQPIALAEFWWGQSPKSEIRKHGYFYPACTGKCKPILAHMLVGLNVDDNPLLQNPAEDKELTFLYDDAYLSVVHKPAEFLSVPGKAIQDSVYWRYKEKFPDATGPLIVHR
;
A
#
# COMPACT_ATOMS: atom_id res chain seq x y z
N ASN A 1 20.52 7.17 34.73
CA ASN A 1 20.99 8.56 34.77
C ASN A 1 20.17 9.37 35.78
N ASP A 2 20.83 10.26 36.51
CA ASP A 2 20.14 11.25 37.39
C ASP A 2 19.58 12.36 36.49
N VAL A 3 18.27 12.51 36.48
CA VAL A 3 17.53 13.50 35.67
C VAL A 3 16.83 14.54 36.55
N SER A 4 17.14 14.56 37.86
CA SER A 4 16.48 15.44 38.86
C SER A 4 16.66 16.93 38.57
N ALA A 5 17.73 17.32 37.87
CA ALA A 5 18.01 18.69 37.48
C ALA A 5 17.24 19.18 36.24
N ILE A 6 16.57 18.27 35.49
CA ILE A 6 15.85 18.62 34.28
C ILE A 6 14.37 18.82 34.61
N GLY A 7 13.86 20.01 34.31
CA GLY A 7 12.45 20.32 34.52
C GLY A 7 11.54 19.46 33.63
N LEU A 8 10.39 19.05 34.18
CA LEU A 8 9.36 18.39 33.37
C LEU A 8 8.69 19.42 32.46
N PRO A 9 8.39 19.04 31.18
CA PRO A 9 7.66 19.91 30.27
C PRO A 9 6.21 20.12 30.78
N GLU A 10 5.65 21.27 30.57
CA GLU A 10 4.26 21.61 30.96
C GLU A 10 3.23 20.90 30.06
N LYS A 11 3.60 20.63 28.83
CA LYS A 11 2.75 19.97 27.83
C LYS A 11 3.44 18.73 27.31
N PHE A 12 2.65 17.75 26.87
CA PHE A 12 3.13 16.56 26.19
C PHE A 12 3.61 16.89 24.77
N THR A 13 4.66 16.26 24.31
CA THR A 13 5.24 16.43 22.97
C THR A 13 4.18 16.27 21.86
N PHE A 14 4.07 17.26 20.97
CA PHE A 14 3.25 17.12 19.75
C PHE A 14 3.92 16.12 18.77
N PRO A 15 3.34 14.92 18.50
CA PRO A 15 4.10 13.81 17.94
C PRO A 15 4.45 13.93 16.45
N PHE A 16 3.90 14.93 15.72
CA PHE A 16 4.08 15.02 14.26
C PHE A 16 5.14 16.04 13.83
N TYR A 17 5.47 17.02 14.68
CA TYR A 17 6.49 18.04 14.43
C TYR A 17 7.06 18.47 15.78
N TYR A 18 8.25 18.04 16.11
CA TYR A 18 8.86 18.36 17.39
C TYR A 18 10.38 18.28 17.33
N GLU A 19 11.02 18.99 18.26
CA GLU A 19 12.35 18.66 18.74
C GLU A 19 12.21 17.85 20.03
N PRO A 20 12.88 16.71 20.17
CA PRO A 20 12.74 15.89 21.36
C PRO A 20 13.16 16.66 22.62
N HIS A 21 12.33 16.56 23.67
CA HIS A 21 12.67 17.10 24.99
C HIS A 21 13.94 16.41 25.52
N GLU A 22 14.72 17.12 26.38
CA GLU A 22 16.00 16.61 26.89
C GLU A 22 15.85 15.24 27.58
N LEU A 23 14.80 15.05 28.40
CA LEU A 23 14.49 13.76 29.03
C LEU A 23 14.30 12.65 28.01
N SER A 24 13.64 12.94 26.88
CA SER A 24 13.45 11.95 25.80
C SER A 24 14.75 11.64 25.06
N LYS A 25 15.66 12.62 24.92
CA LYS A 25 16.99 12.40 24.32
C LYS A 25 17.83 11.48 25.20
N ILE A 26 17.79 11.68 26.54
CA ILE A 26 18.49 10.80 27.50
C ILE A 26 17.92 9.38 27.43
N ALA A 27 16.60 9.23 27.48
CA ALA A 27 15.94 7.92 27.37
C ALA A 27 16.27 7.23 26.03
N ALA A 28 16.29 7.97 24.94
CA ALA A 28 16.66 7.44 23.63
C ALA A 28 18.13 7.01 23.57
N SER A 29 19.05 7.78 24.19
CA SER A 29 20.46 7.40 24.27
C SER A 29 20.65 6.10 25.06
N GLU A 30 20.00 5.94 26.21
CA GLU A 30 20.04 4.67 26.98
C GLU A 30 19.49 3.48 26.18
N LEU A 31 18.40 3.69 25.43
CA LEU A 31 17.86 2.65 24.55
C LEU A 31 18.84 2.32 23.40
N GLN A 32 19.49 3.32 22.80
CA GLN A 32 20.51 3.11 21.77
C GLN A 32 21.72 2.34 22.30
N ASP A 33 22.16 2.63 23.52
CA ASP A 33 23.24 1.88 24.19
C ASP A 33 22.82 0.42 24.43
N TYR A 34 21.58 0.19 24.87
CA TYR A 34 21.03 -1.17 24.97
C TYR A 34 21.02 -1.88 23.61
N LEU A 35 20.53 -1.23 22.54
CA LEU A 35 20.49 -1.80 21.19
C LEU A 35 21.88 -2.15 20.65
N ASN A 36 22.91 -1.42 21.03
CA ASN A 36 24.30 -1.71 20.66
C ASN A 36 24.90 -2.89 21.40
N THR A 37 24.51 -3.11 22.66
CA THR A 37 25.18 -4.03 23.59
C THR A 37 24.38 -5.30 23.87
N GLN A 38 23.07 -5.32 23.59
CA GLN A 38 22.21 -6.47 23.88
C GLN A 38 22.63 -7.73 23.08
N THR A 39 22.37 -8.89 23.67
CA THR A 39 22.61 -10.21 23.11
C THR A 39 21.40 -11.13 23.19
N ASP A 40 20.23 -10.58 23.56
CA ASP A 40 19.00 -11.36 23.81
C ASP A 40 18.36 -11.86 22.49
N TRP A 41 18.63 -11.17 21.37
CA TRP A 41 18.07 -11.48 20.05
C TRP A 41 18.98 -10.94 18.94
N GLU A 42 18.87 -11.54 17.76
CA GLU A 42 19.60 -11.13 16.56
C GLU A 42 18.65 -10.52 15.52
N HIS A 43 19.03 -9.37 14.98
CA HIS A 43 18.32 -8.71 13.89
C HIS A 43 19.31 -7.96 13.00
N ASN A 44 19.17 -8.14 11.68
CA ASN A 44 20.04 -7.48 10.72
C ASN A 44 19.54 -6.05 10.44
N PHE A 45 20.06 -5.07 11.16
CA PHE A 45 19.80 -3.65 10.92
C PHE A 45 20.62 -3.06 9.75
N GLY A 46 21.53 -3.83 9.16
CA GLY A 46 22.45 -3.34 8.12
C GLY A 46 23.59 -2.46 8.68
N LEU A 47 23.92 -2.60 9.98
CA LEU A 47 24.96 -1.83 10.66
C LEU A 47 26.27 -2.60 10.80
N LYS A 48 26.24 -3.92 10.66
CA LYS A 48 27.43 -4.78 10.79
C LYS A 48 27.67 -5.47 9.44
N GLU A 49 28.92 -5.45 8.97
CA GLU A 49 29.32 -6.16 7.76
C GLU A 49 29.24 -7.68 7.95
N GLY A 50 28.81 -8.39 6.90
CA GLY A 50 28.74 -9.86 6.89
C GLY A 50 27.57 -10.47 7.67
N GLN A 51 26.68 -9.68 8.30
CA GLN A 51 25.51 -10.19 8.99
C GLN A 51 24.52 -10.80 7.99
N GLN A 52 24.06 -12.04 8.27
CA GLN A 52 23.12 -12.77 7.42
C GLN A 52 21.68 -12.27 7.58
N GLY A 53 20.83 -12.55 6.59
CA GLY A 53 19.42 -12.23 6.60
C GLY A 53 19.07 -10.90 5.94
N LEU A 54 17.77 -10.63 5.84
CA LEU A 54 17.23 -9.42 5.22
C LEU A 54 17.55 -8.19 6.08
N VAL A 55 18.16 -7.19 5.46
CA VAL A 55 18.46 -5.92 6.13
C VAL A 55 17.18 -5.11 6.32
N ILE A 56 16.79 -4.91 7.58
CA ILE A 56 15.58 -4.15 7.95
C ILE A 56 15.90 -3.17 9.08
N GLY A 57 15.99 -1.88 8.76
CA GLY A 57 16.00 -0.83 9.78
C GLY A 57 14.62 -0.69 10.45
N LYS A 58 14.60 -0.18 11.69
CA LYS A 58 13.40 -0.07 12.52
C LYS A 58 13.26 1.30 13.15
N MET A 59 12.00 1.72 13.32
CA MET A 59 11.68 2.84 14.19
C MET A 59 11.55 2.33 15.62
N PHE A 60 12.30 2.93 16.52
CA PHE A 60 12.16 2.77 17.97
C PHE A 60 11.56 4.04 18.56
N GLY A 61 10.88 3.91 19.69
CA GLY A 61 10.33 5.03 20.42
C GLY A 61 10.58 4.90 21.91
N VAL A 62 10.70 6.02 22.57
CA VAL A 62 10.74 6.16 24.03
C VAL A 62 9.65 7.11 24.48
N LEU A 63 8.99 6.76 25.57
CA LEU A 63 8.00 7.61 26.24
C LEU A 63 8.45 7.82 27.67
N VAL A 64 8.81 9.04 27.99
CA VAL A 64 9.05 9.46 29.39
C VAL A 64 7.70 9.50 30.09
N VAL A 65 7.62 8.85 31.24
CA VAL A 65 6.39 8.74 32.02
C VAL A 65 6.65 9.05 33.48
N GLN A 66 5.62 9.50 34.19
CA GLN A 66 5.63 9.64 35.63
C GLN A 66 4.63 8.71 36.29
N LYS A 67 5.08 7.98 37.31
CA LYS A 67 4.20 7.16 38.15
C LYS A 67 3.35 8.04 39.07
N PRO A 68 2.22 7.55 39.59
CA PRO A 68 1.43 8.28 40.62
C PRO A 68 2.24 8.65 41.86
N THR A 69 3.35 7.95 42.13
CA THR A 69 4.29 8.21 43.21
C THR A 69 5.20 9.44 42.98
N GLY A 70 5.17 10.03 41.77
CA GLY A 70 6.06 11.10 41.33
C GLY A 70 7.37 10.63 40.71
N GLU A 71 7.69 9.32 40.74
CA GLU A 71 8.89 8.74 40.10
C GLU A 71 8.84 8.88 38.60
N VAL A 72 9.89 9.37 37.96
CA VAL A 72 10.04 9.54 36.54
C VAL A 72 10.86 8.38 35.97
N GLY A 73 10.40 7.79 34.85
CA GLY A 73 11.07 6.74 34.12
C GLY A 73 10.70 6.79 32.64
N TYR A 74 11.09 5.79 31.88
CA TYR A 74 10.66 5.71 30.50
C TYR A 74 10.21 4.31 30.07
N LEU A 75 9.38 4.28 29.05
CA LEU A 75 8.97 3.07 28.31
C LEU A 75 9.65 3.06 26.97
N ALA A 76 9.93 1.87 26.44
CA ALA A 76 10.49 1.69 25.10
C ALA A 76 9.59 0.82 24.22
N ALA A 77 9.55 1.11 22.93
CA ALA A 77 8.81 0.33 21.93
C ALA A 77 9.55 0.30 20.58
N PHE A 78 9.19 -0.65 19.74
CA PHE A 78 9.63 -0.74 18.34
C PHE A 78 8.44 -0.88 17.40
N SER A 79 8.61 -0.47 16.14
CA SER A 79 7.58 -0.60 15.11
C SER A 79 7.54 -2.01 14.52
N GLY A 80 6.31 -2.57 14.39
CA GLY A 80 6.08 -3.90 13.85
C GLY A 80 6.74 -5.01 14.66
N LYS A 81 7.27 -6.03 13.98
CA LYS A 81 8.03 -7.14 14.58
C LYS A 81 9.52 -6.82 14.66
N LEU A 82 10.20 -7.35 15.65
CA LEU A 82 11.63 -7.29 15.80
C LEU A 82 12.15 -8.72 16.01
N ALA A 83 13.16 -9.17 15.24
CA ALA A 83 13.69 -10.54 15.32
C ALA A 83 12.56 -11.61 15.35
N ASP A 84 11.59 -11.47 14.43
CA ASP A 84 10.40 -12.33 14.27
C ASP A 84 9.43 -12.41 15.46
N SER A 85 9.63 -11.57 16.49
CA SER A 85 8.75 -11.49 17.67
C SER A 85 8.13 -10.10 17.82
N ASN A 86 6.97 -10.06 18.47
CA ASN A 86 6.30 -8.82 18.92
C ASN A 86 6.67 -8.47 20.36
N GLU A 87 7.24 -9.40 21.10
CA GLU A 87 7.57 -9.26 22.52
C GLU A 87 9.06 -9.44 22.74
N HIS A 88 9.67 -8.48 23.39
CA HIS A 88 11.06 -8.51 23.81
C HIS A 88 11.19 -7.87 25.20
N ARG A 89 12.12 -8.38 26.00
CA ARG A 89 12.49 -7.77 27.28
C ARG A 89 12.83 -6.30 27.06
N HIS A 90 12.47 -5.44 27.99
CA HIS A 90 12.66 -3.97 27.96
C HIS A 90 11.75 -3.19 26.99
N PHE A 91 10.85 -3.86 26.26
CA PHE A 91 9.89 -3.19 25.39
C PHE A 91 8.46 -3.44 25.86
N VAL A 92 7.60 -2.46 25.67
CA VAL A 92 6.17 -2.64 25.91
C VAL A 92 5.58 -3.61 24.89
N PRO A 93 4.57 -4.41 25.28
CA PRO A 93 3.92 -5.34 24.36
C PRO A 93 3.19 -4.60 23.23
N PRO A 94 2.79 -5.29 22.14
CA PRO A 94 1.93 -4.73 21.12
C PRO A 94 0.56 -4.38 21.69
N VAL A 95 -0.17 -3.47 21.01
CA VAL A 95 -1.56 -3.13 21.39
C VAL A 95 -2.46 -4.36 21.26
N PHE A 96 -2.22 -5.18 20.26
CA PHE A 96 -2.82 -6.49 20.08
C PHE A 96 -1.78 -7.46 19.53
N ASP A 97 -1.61 -8.61 20.18
CA ASP A 97 -0.67 -9.64 19.70
C ASP A 97 -1.33 -10.57 18.70
N MET A 98 -1.09 -10.34 17.41
CA MET A 98 -1.54 -11.21 16.31
C MET A 98 -0.79 -12.55 16.27
N LEU A 99 0.36 -12.68 16.96
CA LEU A 99 1.19 -13.89 16.90
C LEU A 99 0.88 -14.91 17.99
N GLN A 100 -0.04 -14.57 18.90
CA GLN A 100 -0.48 -15.49 19.96
C GLN A 100 -0.94 -16.83 19.36
N GLN A 101 -0.34 -17.92 19.83
CA GLN A 101 -0.48 -19.26 19.22
C GLN A 101 -1.94 -19.74 19.15
N ASP A 102 -2.74 -19.45 20.16
CA ASP A 102 -4.17 -19.81 20.23
C ASP A 102 -5.09 -18.65 19.79
N GLY A 103 -4.50 -17.58 19.24
CA GLY A 103 -5.25 -16.40 18.78
C GLY A 103 -6.11 -16.65 17.56
N ILE A 104 -7.16 -15.83 17.41
CA ILE A 104 -8.11 -15.86 16.29
C ILE A 104 -7.36 -15.84 14.94
N PHE A 105 -6.28 -15.04 14.85
CA PHE A 105 -5.49 -14.93 13.62
C PHE A 105 -4.90 -16.28 13.21
N LYS A 106 -4.26 -17.00 14.12
CA LYS A 106 -3.61 -18.29 13.84
C LYS A 106 -4.63 -19.39 13.48
N GLN A 107 -5.83 -19.35 14.05
CA GLN A 107 -6.91 -20.29 13.71
C GLN A 107 -7.43 -20.02 12.29
N GLU A 108 -7.74 -18.77 11.97
CA GLU A 108 -8.26 -18.39 10.65
C GLU A 108 -7.17 -18.50 9.55
N GLU A 109 -5.90 -18.25 9.87
CA GLU A 109 -4.76 -18.48 8.95
C GLU A 109 -4.68 -19.94 8.50
N LYS A 110 -4.93 -20.91 9.39
CA LYS A 110 -4.99 -22.34 9.02
C LYS A 110 -6.08 -22.61 7.99
N ILE A 111 -7.24 -21.96 8.14
CA ILE A 111 -8.38 -22.08 7.21
C ILE A 111 -8.00 -21.46 5.84
N LEU A 112 -7.43 -20.26 5.84
CA LEU A 112 -6.98 -19.62 4.60
C LEU A 112 -5.89 -20.43 3.88
N ASN A 113 -4.99 -21.05 4.62
CA ASN A 113 -3.97 -21.93 4.06
C ASN A 113 -4.56 -23.23 3.50
N ALA A 114 -5.68 -23.73 4.05
CA ALA A 114 -6.42 -24.85 3.44
C ALA A 114 -6.99 -24.44 2.07
N PHE A 115 -7.67 -23.29 1.98
CA PHE A 115 -8.14 -22.76 0.69
C PHE A 115 -7.01 -22.59 -0.34
N ASN A 116 -5.83 -22.10 0.08
CA ASN A 116 -4.69 -21.98 -0.83
C ASN A 116 -4.25 -23.34 -1.38
N ARG A 117 -4.19 -24.38 -0.53
CA ARG A 117 -3.85 -25.74 -0.96
C ARG A 117 -4.90 -26.32 -1.91
N ASP A 118 -6.20 -26.10 -1.61
CA ASP A 118 -7.28 -26.60 -2.46
C ASP A 118 -7.29 -25.93 -3.85
N ILE A 119 -7.02 -24.62 -3.90
CA ILE A 119 -6.86 -23.87 -5.16
C ILE A 119 -5.64 -24.40 -5.94
N GLU A 120 -4.49 -24.53 -5.30
CA GLU A 120 -3.27 -25.04 -5.93
C GLU A 120 -3.45 -26.48 -6.43
N ALA A 121 -4.11 -27.34 -5.66
CA ALA A 121 -4.42 -28.71 -6.06
C ALA A 121 -5.31 -28.75 -7.30
N LEU A 122 -6.33 -27.89 -7.38
CA LEU A 122 -7.23 -27.82 -8.52
C LEU A 122 -6.58 -27.17 -9.75
N GLU A 123 -5.72 -26.17 -9.58
CA GLU A 123 -4.94 -25.56 -10.67
C GLU A 123 -3.94 -26.56 -11.30
N ASN A 124 -3.46 -27.52 -10.52
CA ASN A 124 -2.54 -28.58 -10.97
C ASN A 124 -3.25 -29.93 -11.18
N ASP A 125 -4.58 -29.95 -11.16
CA ASP A 125 -5.34 -31.18 -11.40
C ASP A 125 -5.11 -31.73 -12.80
N VAL A 126 -4.80 -33.03 -12.89
CA VAL A 126 -4.43 -33.73 -14.17
C VAL A 126 -5.58 -33.66 -15.16
N GLU A 127 -6.83 -33.81 -14.71
CA GLU A 127 -8.01 -33.78 -15.57
C GLU A 127 -8.27 -32.35 -16.07
N TYR A 128 -8.10 -31.34 -15.23
CA TYR A 128 -8.24 -29.95 -15.64
C TYR A 128 -7.19 -29.57 -16.69
N LEU A 129 -5.93 -29.91 -16.47
CA LEU A 129 -4.85 -29.66 -17.43
C LEU A 129 -5.08 -30.40 -18.77
N ALA A 130 -5.58 -31.64 -18.70
CA ALA A 130 -5.95 -32.38 -19.90
C ALA A 130 -7.12 -31.73 -20.67
N CYS A 131 -8.13 -31.21 -19.97
CA CYS A 131 -9.23 -30.46 -20.58
C CYS A 131 -8.76 -29.17 -21.26
N GLN A 132 -7.86 -28.42 -20.64
CA GLN A 132 -7.25 -27.23 -21.23
C GLN A 132 -6.44 -27.55 -22.48
N GLN A 133 -5.64 -28.63 -22.44
CA GLN A 133 -4.87 -29.12 -23.59
C GLN A 133 -5.79 -29.54 -24.74
N ALA A 134 -6.85 -30.28 -24.42
CA ALA A 134 -7.84 -30.74 -25.43
C ALA A 134 -8.54 -29.52 -26.07
N LEU A 135 -8.93 -28.50 -25.29
CA LEU A 135 -9.52 -27.26 -25.83
C LEU A 135 -8.55 -26.56 -26.78
N ALA A 136 -7.29 -26.38 -26.35
CA ALA A 136 -6.25 -25.74 -27.15
C ALA A 136 -6.02 -26.47 -28.46
N THR A 137 -5.93 -27.79 -28.41
CA THR A 137 -5.78 -28.66 -29.62
C THR A 137 -6.98 -28.52 -30.55
N THR A 138 -8.21 -28.57 -30.01
CA THR A 138 -9.45 -28.41 -30.79
C THR A 138 -9.52 -27.05 -31.50
N LEU A 139 -9.12 -25.97 -30.82
CA LEU A 139 -9.08 -24.64 -31.42
C LEU A 139 -8.08 -24.54 -32.55
N LEU A 140 -6.86 -25.06 -32.37
CA LEU A 140 -5.81 -25.09 -33.42
C LEU A 140 -6.24 -25.89 -34.63
N GLN A 141 -6.84 -27.07 -34.43
CA GLN A 141 -7.33 -27.91 -35.53
C GLN A 141 -8.47 -27.22 -36.29
N ALA A 142 -9.39 -26.59 -35.54
CA ALA A 142 -10.49 -25.83 -36.16
C ALA A 142 -9.99 -24.67 -37.04
N GLU A 143 -8.98 -23.94 -36.57
CA GLU A 143 -8.37 -22.87 -37.36
C GLU A 143 -7.67 -23.37 -38.60
N HIS A 144 -6.90 -24.46 -38.47
CA HIS A 144 -6.22 -25.11 -39.59
C HIS A 144 -7.21 -25.53 -40.67
N ASP A 145 -8.23 -26.34 -40.29
CA ASP A 145 -9.20 -26.88 -41.24
C ASP A 145 -10.02 -25.77 -41.94
N LYS A 146 -10.38 -24.72 -41.21
CA LYS A 146 -11.09 -23.54 -41.76
C LYS A 146 -10.20 -22.77 -42.74
N ALA A 147 -8.91 -22.63 -42.45
CA ALA A 147 -7.95 -21.97 -43.32
C ALA A 147 -7.74 -22.78 -44.60
N GLU A 148 -7.52 -24.10 -44.49
CA GLU A 148 -7.35 -24.98 -45.60
C GLU A 148 -8.59 -25.01 -46.54
N LYS A 149 -9.80 -25.11 -45.94
CA LYS A 149 -11.05 -25.12 -46.71
C LYS A 149 -11.29 -23.79 -47.43
N LYS A 150 -10.95 -22.67 -46.78
CA LYS A 150 -11.04 -21.34 -47.38
C LYS A 150 -10.12 -21.18 -48.57
N GLU A 151 -8.89 -21.68 -48.49
CA GLU A 151 -7.93 -21.66 -49.59
C GLU A 151 -8.39 -22.57 -50.74
N GLN A 152 -8.84 -23.78 -50.43
CA GLN A 152 -9.42 -24.69 -51.42
C GLN A 152 -10.60 -24.09 -52.18
N SER A 153 -11.51 -23.41 -51.44
CA SER A 153 -12.66 -22.72 -52.03
C SER A 153 -12.23 -21.55 -52.94
N ARG A 154 -11.15 -20.84 -52.57
CA ARG A 154 -10.57 -19.79 -53.41
C ARG A 154 -10.01 -20.35 -54.72
N VAL A 155 -9.23 -21.41 -54.64
CA VAL A 155 -8.66 -22.09 -55.80
C VAL A 155 -9.76 -22.64 -56.73
N ASN A 156 -10.76 -23.32 -56.16
CA ASN A 156 -11.89 -23.86 -56.93
C ASN A 156 -12.73 -22.76 -57.61
N LYS A 157 -12.90 -21.61 -56.95
CA LYS A 157 -13.57 -20.45 -57.58
C LYS A 157 -12.80 -19.94 -58.77
N ILE A 158 -11.49 -19.76 -58.67
CA ILE A 158 -10.64 -19.33 -59.79
C ILE A 158 -10.74 -20.33 -60.97
N ARG A 159 -10.67 -21.65 -60.67
CA ARG A 159 -10.84 -22.69 -61.65
C ARG A 159 -12.21 -22.59 -62.35
N ARG A 160 -13.31 -22.45 -61.60
CA ARG A 160 -14.66 -22.34 -62.17
C ARG A 160 -14.81 -21.10 -63.04
N ASP A 161 -14.23 -19.99 -62.63
CA ASP A 161 -14.29 -18.73 -63.38
C ASP A 161 -13.51 -18.83 -64.69
N ALA A 162 -12.31 -19.48 -64.69
CA ALA A 162 -11.53 -19.78 -65.89
C ALA A 162 -12.28 -20.71 -66.88
N LEU A 163 -12.95 -21.74 -66.33
CA LEU A 163 -13.75 -22.66 -67.16
C LEU A 163 -14.94 -21.96 -67.79
N ARG A 164 -15.62 -21.00 -67.10
CA ARG A 164 -16.70 -20.21 -67.66
C ARG A 164 -16.22 -19.36 -68.84
N VAL A 165 -15.11 -18.65 -68.69
CA VAL A 165 -14.53 -17.80 -69.75
C VAL A 165 -14.14 -18.63 -70.96
N LYS A 166 -13.50 -19.77 -70.78
CA LYS A 166 -13.11 -20.64 -71.86
C LYS A 166 -14.33 -21.23 -72.59
N ALA A 167 -15.33 -21.72 -71.87
CA ALA A 167 -16.54 -22.33 -72.40
C ALA A 167 -17.40 -21.33 -73.16
N GLU A 168 -17.44 -20.07 -72.77
CA GLU A 168 -18.15 -19.00 -73.49
C GLU A 168 -17.60 -18.76 -74.88
N GLN A 169 -16.29 -19.03 -75.12
CA GLN A 169 -15.63 -18.85 -76.41
C GLN A 169 -15.67 -20.08 -77.29
N GLU A 170 -15.69 -21.32 -76.74
CA GLU A 170 -15.47 -22.57 -77.44
C GLU A 170 -16.70 -23.46 -77.55
N LEU A 171 -17.77 -23.33 -76.75
CA LEU A 171 -18.88 -24.25 -76.66
C LEU A 171 -20.16 -23.71 -77.35
N ALA A 172 -20.97 -24.66 -77.90
CA ALA A 172 -22.33 -24.35 -78.32
C ALA A 172 -23.21 -23.92 -77.11
N PHE A 173 -24.26 -23.13 -77.35
CA PHE A 173 -25.09 -22.55 -76.33
C PHE A 173 -25.68 -23.50 -75.30
N ASP A 174 -26.15 -24.67 -75.74
CA ASP A 174 -26.75 -25.67 -74.85
C ASP A 174 -25.70 -26.37 -73.98
N ASP A 175 -24.51 -26.66 -74.51
CA ASP A 175 -23.39 -27.19 -73.74
C ASP A 175 -22.82 -26.22 -72.72
N TYR A 176 -22.72 -24.90 -73.05
CA TYR A 176 -22.36 -23.82 -72.15
C TYR A 176 -23.33 -23.72 -71.00
N LYS A 177 -24.66 -23.82 -71.29
CA LYS A 177 -25.70 -23.73 -70.26
C LYS A 177 -25.67 -24.95 -69.32
N ALA A 178 -25.40 -26.14 -69.85
CA ALA A 178 -25.23 -27.36 -69.07
C ALA A 178 -24.00 -27.21 -68.11
N LEU A 179 -22.88 -26.74 -68.65
CA LEU A 179 -21.67 -26.51 -67.84
C LEU A 179 -21.90 -25.46 -66.73
N GLN A 180 -22.55 -24.34 -67.04
CA GLN A 180 -22.88 -23.33 -66.02
C GLN A 180 -23.72 -23.91 -64.89
N LYS A 181 -24.71 -24.75 -65.22
CA LYS A 181 -25.53 -25.43 -64.19
C LYS A 181 -24.71 -26.40 -63.34
N SER A 182 -23.76 -27.11 -63.93
CA SER A 182 -22.84 -28.01 -63.20
C SER A 182 -21.93 -27.25 -62.25
N LEU A 183 -21.27 -26.17 -62.71
CA LEU A 183 -20.38 -25.33 -61.90
C LEU A 183 -21.13 -24.60 -60.77
N SER A 184 -22.40 -24.25 -61.00
CA SER A 184 -23.25 -23.69 -59.96
C SER A 184 -23.61 -24.70 -58.89
N LYS A 185 -23.92 -25.95 -59.25
CA LYS A 185 -24.14 -27.05 -58.29
C LYS A 185 -22.89 -27.31 -57.45
N GLU A 186 -21.69 -27.35 -58.08
CA GLU A 186 -20.42 -27.52 -57.39
C GLU A 186 -20.20 -26.41 -56.35
N SER A 187 -20.43 -25.16 -56.73
CA SER A 187 -20.33 -24.01 -55.81
C SER A 187 -21.31 -24.11 -54.64
N GLN A 188 -22.54 -24.53 -54.86
CA GLN A 188 -23.54 -24.76 -53.81
C GLN A 188 -23.11 -25.87 -52.85
N GLN A 189 -22.60 -27.00 -53.36
CA GLN A 189 -22.10 -28.12 -52.57
C GLN A 189 -20.93 -27.68 -51.67
N GLU A 190 -19.98 -26.93 -52.21
CA GLU A 190 -18.88 -26.34 -51.42
C GLU A 190 -19.38 -25.44 -50.28
N SER A 191 -20.35 -24.57 -50.55
CA SER A 191 -20.97 -23.71 -49.53
C SER A 191 -21.64 -24.52 -48.43
N ILE A 192 -22.34 -25.58 -48.78
CA ILE A 192 -22.98 -26.52 -47.81
C ILE A 192 -21.90 -27.18 -46.94
N GLN A 193 -20.83 -27.71 -47.55
CA GLN A 193 -19.72 -28.37 -46.83
C GLN A 193 -19.05 -27.39 -45.87
N LEU A 194 -18.81 -26.12 -46.28
CA LEU A 194 -18.22 -25.09 -45.41
C LEU A 194 -19.12 -24.80 -44.20
N LYS A 195 -20.44 -24.68 -44.41
CA LYS A 195 -21.40 -24.47 -43.34
C LYS A 195 -21.43 -25.64 -42.36
N GLN A 196 -21.40 -26.88 -42.86
CA GLN A 196 -21.37 -28.08 -42.03
C GLN A 196 -20.09 -28.17 -41.20
N MET A 197 -18.94 -27.89 -41.80
CA MET A 197 -17.65 -27.87 -41.09
C MET A 197 -17.61 -26.81 -40.03
N ASN A 198 -18.11 -25.59 -40.31
CA ASN A 198 -18.18 -24.51 -39.30
C ASN A 198 -19.10 -24.89 -38.15
N HIS A 199 -20.22 -25.54 -38.40
CA HIS A 199 -21.13 -26.03 -37.39
C HIS A 199 -20.49 -27.14 -36.53
N TYR A 200 -19.81 -28.09 -37.18
CA TYR A 200 -19.07 -29.15 -36.49
C TYR A 200 -18.05 -28.56 -35.50
N TRP A 201 -17.16 -27.69 -35.99
CA TRP A 201 -16.13 -27.13 -35.16
C TRP A 201 -16.70 -26.23 -34.04
N LYS A 202 -17.76 -25.50 -34.30
CA LYS A 202 -18.47 -24.76 -33.28
C LYS A 202 -18.94 -25.66 -32.13
N THR A 203 -19.56 -26.77 -32.48
CA THR A 203 -20.06 -27.75 -31.49
C THR A 203 -18.95 -28.42 -30.69
N GLU A 204 -17.84 -28.80 -31.35
CA GLU A 204 -16.71 -29.43 -30.66
C GLU A 204 -15.98 -28.46 -29.73
N ILE A 205 -15.81 -27.20 -30.12
CA ILE A 205 -15.24 -26.12 -29.27
C ILE A 205 -16.16 -25.87 -28.06
N GLU A 206 -17.47 -25.79 -28.28
CA GLU A 206 -18.43 -25.57 -27.16
C GLU A 206 -18.38 -26.73 -26.15
N LYS A 207 -18.28 -27.97 -26.61
CA LYS A 207 -18.12 -29.15 -25.72
C LYS A 207 -16.81 -29.12 -24.94
N ALA A 208 -15.71 -28.76 -25.58
CA ALA A 208 -14.42 -28.63 -24.89
C ALA A 208 -14.40 -27.48 -23.88
N GLN A 209 -14.99 -26.32 -24.23
CA GLN A 209 -15.15 -25.18 -23.33
C GLN A 209 -16.01 -25.53 -22.12
N GLN A 210 -17.10 -26.25 -22.29
CA GLN A 210 -17.96 -26.68 -21.17
C GLN A 210 -17.20 -27.53 -20.15
N LYS A 211 -16.30 -28.43 -20.59
CA LYS A 211 -15.47 -29.23 -19.69
C LYS A 211 -14.52 -28.35 -18.86
N VAL A 212 -13.86 -27.40 -19.50
CA VAL A 212 -12.95 -26.45 -18.82
C VAL A 212 -13.74 -25.56 -17.85
N ALA A 213 -14.91 -25.07 -18.25
CA ALA A 213 -15.73 -24.14 -17.47
C ALA A 213 -16.18 -24.72 -16.12
N VAL A 214 -16.33 -26.04 -16.00
CA VAL A 214 -16.67 -26.70 -14.73
C VAL A 214 -15.54 -26.48 -13.70
N PHE A 215 -14.29 -26.67 -14.10
CA PHE A 215 -13.12 -26.45 -13.23
C PHE A 215 -12.93 -24.96 -12.93
N GLU A 216 -13.06 -24.09 -13.93
CA GLU A 216 -12.94 -22.63 -13.77
C GLU A 216 -14.00 -22.09 -12.81
N ALA A 217 -15.23 -22.55 -12.89
CA ALA A 217 -16.29 -22.18 -11.97
C ALA A 217 -15.95 -22.59 -10.53
N ARG A 218 -15.39 -23.78 -10.32
CA ARG A 218 -14.98 -24.26 -9.01
C ARG A 218 -13.79 -23.47 -8.46
N LEU A 219 -12.79 -23.18 -9.30
CA LEU A 219 -11.65 -22.33 -8.96
C LEU A 219 -12.11 -20.93 -8.54
N GLN A 220 -12.99 -20.33 -9.33
CA GLN A 220 -13.53 -19.00 -9.02
C GLN A 220 -14.28 -19.01 -7.68
N GLN A 221 -15.10 -20.03 -7.43
CA GLN A 221 -15.79 -20.18 -6.15
C GLN A 221 -14.81 -20.25 -4.98
N LEU A 222 -13.77 -21.08 -5.05
CA LEU A 222 -12.75 -21.20 -3.99
C LEU A 222 -12.01 -19.87 -3.77
N LYS A 223 -11.66 -19.17 -4.85
CA LYS A 223 -11.00 -17.85 -4.78
C LYS A 223 -11.90 -16.79 -4.12
N ASP A 224 -13.19 -16.81 -4.43
CA ASP A 224 -14.16 -15.87 -3.85
C ASP A 224 -14.43 -16.19 -2.37
N GLU A 225 -14.57 -17.46 -1.99
CA GLU A 225 -14.70 -17.89 -0.60
C GLU A 225 -13.47 -17.51 0.22
N ARG A 226 -12.25 -17.76 -0.32
CA ARG A 226 -11.01 -17.34 0.32
C ARG A 226 -10.93 -15.83 0.51
N LYS A 227 -11.30 -15.05 -0.51
CA LYS A 227 -11.32 -13.58 -0.46
C LYS A 227 -12.28 -13.08 0.61
N ALA A 228 -13.49 -13.62 0.66
CA ALA A 228 -14.49 -13.27 1.68
C ALA A 228 -14.01 -13.60 3.10
N LYS A 229 -13.41 -14.78 3.30
CA LYS A 229 -12.82 -15.19 4.59
C LYS A 229 -11.67 -14.28 5.00
N SER A 230 -10.77 -13.90 4.07
CA SER A 230 -9.66 -12.99 4.34
C SER A 230 -10.15 -11.60 4.73
N ALA A 231 -11.18 -11.07 4.05
CA ALA A 231 -11.79 -9.80 4.40
C ALA A 231 -12.46 -9.83 5.79
N ALA A 232 -13.18 -10.91 6.10
CA ALA A 232 -13.81 -11.10 7.41
C ALA A 232 -12.77 -11.18 8.54
N LEU A 233 -11.65 -11.89 8.31
CA LEU A 233 -10.54 -11.94 9.26
C LEU A 233 -9.94 -10.53 9.48
N GLN A 234 -9.71 -9.80 8.42
CA GLN A 234 -9.18 -8.42 8.52
C GLN A 234 -10.10 -7.51 9.34
N GLN A 235 -11.41 -7.60 9.15
CA GLN A 235 -12.39 -6.85 9.96
C GLN A 235 -12.36 -7.25 11.44
N LYS A 236 -12.28 -8.56 11.74
CA LYS A 236 -12.13 -9.03 13.11
C LYS A 236 -10.85 -8.48 13.76
N LEU A 237 -9.73 -8.48 13.05
CA LEU A 237 -8.47 -7.94 13.53
C LEU A 237 -8.57 -6.43 13.82
N PHE A 238 -9.20 -5.66 12.94
CA PHE A 238 -9.39 -4.22 13.16
C PHE A 238 -10.23 -3.91 14.41
N GLN A 239 -11.13 -4.80 14.81
CA GLN A 239 -11.89 -4.66 16.03
C GLN A 239 -11.07 -4.99 17.29
N GLN A 240 -10.08 -5.90 17.19
CA GLN A 240 -9.20 -6.26 18.30
C GLN A 240 -8.17 -5.18 18.64
N TYR A 241 -7.76 -4.38 17.65
CA TYR A 241 -6.90 -3.22 17.90
C TYR A 241 -7.73 -2.09 18.53
N ALA A 242 -7.74 -2.05 19.85
CA ALA A 242 -8.49 -1.06 20.63
C ALA A 242 -7.53 -0.10 21.34
N PHE A 243 -7.67 1.20 21.05
CA PHE A 243 -6.80 2.24 21.53
C PHE A 243 -7.48 3.06 22.63
N LEU A 244 -6.81 3.15 23.77
CA LEU A 244 -7.27 3.87 24.95
C LEU A 244 -6.77 5.33 24.92
N ASN A 245 -7.58 6.28 25.42
CA ASN A 245 -7.16 7.64 25.68
C ASN A 245 -7.09 7.92 27.19
N PRO A 246 -6.54 9.07 27.65
CA PRO A 246 -6.47 9.43 29.07
C PRO A 246 -7.81 9.52 29.79
N LEU A 247 -8.92 9.72 29.08
CA LEU A 247 -10.26 9.79 29.63
C LEU A 247 -10.88 8.41 29.88
N GLY A 248 -10.17 7.32 29.52
CA GLY A 248 -10.67 5.96 29.63
C GLY A 248 -11.56 5.52 28.47
N GLU A 249 -11.65 6.31 27.39
CA GLU A 249 -12.43 5.96 26.21
C GLU A 249 -11.60 5.08 25.30
N THR A 250 -12.23 4.04 24.75
CA THR A 250 -11.60 3.09 23.84
C THR A 250 -12.23 3.17 22.47
N LYS A 251 -11.40 3.23 21.41
CA LYS A 251 -11.85 3.10 20.02
C LYS A 251 -11.06 2.02 19.31
N SER A 252 -11.77 1.17 18.56
CA SER A 252 -11.12 0.19 17.69
C SER A 252 -10.51 0.85 16.45
N LEU A 253 -9.56 0.16 15.81
CA LEU A 253 -8.97 0.63 14.57
C LEU A 253 -10.02 0.88 13.48
N GLY A 254 -11.03 -0.01 13.38
CA GLY A 254 -12.15 0.15 12.46
C GLY A 254 -13.07 1.34 12.76
N ALA A 255 -13.10 1.82 14.03
CA ALA A 255 -13.86 3.02 14.41
C ALA A 255 -13.05 4.32 14.25
N ILE A 256 -11.73 4.22 14.19
CA ILE A 256 -10.82 5.38 14.00
C ILE A 256 -10.70 5.76 12.54
N PHE A 257 -10.70 4.78 11.63
CA PHE A 257 -10.57 5.01 10.20
C PHE A 257 -11.95 4.96 9.52
N GLU A 258 -12.28 5.96 8.72
CA GLU A 258 -13.51 5.98 7.91
C GLU A 258 -13.48 4.90 6.82
N ASP A 259 -12.29 4.70 6.23
CA ASP A 259 -12.00 3.67 5.24
C ASP A 259 -11.23 2.49 5.87
N ASN A 260 -10.83 1.52 5.04
CA ASN A 260 -9.99 0.42 5.51
C ASN A 260 -8.66 0.95 6.08
N PRO A 261 -8.32 0.59 7.32
CA PRO A 261 -7.05 0.97 7.91
C PRO A 261 -5.86 0.55 7.03
N PRO A 262 -4.83 1.39 6.90
CA PRO A 262 -3.62 1.02 6.17
C PRO A 262 -2.94 -0.21 6.79
N ALA A 263 -2.26 -1.00 5.99
CA ALA A 263 -1.49 -2.15 6.48
C ALA A 263 -0.53 -1.74 7.62
N SER A 264 -0.49 -2.53 8.69
CA SER A 264 0.30 -2.27 9.91
C SER A 264 -0.08 -0.99 10.68
N ALA A 265 -1.29 -0.45 10.49
CA ALA A 265 -1.81 0.61 11.38
C ALA A 265 -1.94 0.03 12.81
N GLY A 266 -1.51 0.83 13.81
CA GLY A 266 -1.46 0.39 15.20
C GLY A 266 -0.16 -0.29 15.65
N GLU A 267 0.72 -0.69 14.72
CA GLU A 267 1.99 -1.36 15.02
C GLU A 267 3.18 -0.39 15.21
N CYS A 268 2.95 0.91 15.18
CA CYS A 268 3.99 1.92 15.39
C CYS A 268 4.36 2.03 16.89
N ALA A 269 5.54 2.58 17.19
CA ALA A 269 6.02 2.67 18.55
C ALA A 269 5.16 3.61 19.44
N ALA A 270 4.81 4.79 18.97
CA ALA A 270 4.03 5.76 19.76
C ALA A 270 2.67 5.22 20.24
N PRO A 271 1.80 4.60 19.43
CA PRO A 271 0.57 3.96 19.92
C PRO A 271 0.79 2.88 20.97
N LYS A 272 1.82 2.02 20.81
CA LYS A 272 2.15 0.98 21.81
C LYS A 272 2.54 1.59 23.16
N LEU A 273 3.37 2.63 23.13
CA LEU A 273 3.84 3.35 24.31
C LEU A 273 2.70 4.01 25.09
N LEU A 274 1.85 4.76 24.40
CA LEU A 274 0.71 5.43 25.02
C LEU A 274 -0.32 4.44 25.54
N GLN A 275 -0.62 3.36 24.78
CA GLN A 275 -1.52 2.30 25.22
C GLN A 275 -1.05 1.68 26.54
N TYR A 276 0.24 1.33 26.61
CA TYR A 276 0.81 0.77 27.83
C TYR A 276 0.77 1.76 29.00
N ALA A 277 1.12 3.02 28.75
CA ALA A 277 1.08 4.06 29.78
C ALA A 277 -0.33 4.24 30.37
N TYR A 278 -1.37 4.31 29.54
CA TYR A 278 -2.74 4.46 30.00
C TYR A 278 -3.27 3.23 30.74
N LEU A 279 -2.98 2.02 30.25
CA LEU A 279 -3.37 0.77 30.93
C LEU A 279 -2.73 0.63 32.31
N HIS A 280 -1.55 1.20 32.50
CA HIS A 280 -0.80 1.14 33.78
C HIS A 280 -0.90 2.43 34.60
N HIS A 281 -1.80 3.35 34.23
CA HIS A 281 -2.01 4.62 34.93
C HIS A 281 -0.72 5.46 35.06
N LEU A 282 0.16 5.40 34.07
CA LEU A 282 1.36 6.21 33.98
C LEU A 282 1.03 7.52 33.24
N GLN A 283 1.54 8.64 33.75
CA GLN A 283 1.34 9.94 33.09
C GLN A 283 2.37 10.13 31.99
N PRO A 284 2.00 10.26 30.70
CA PRO A 284 2.90 10.60 29.61
C PRO A 284 3.47 12.01 29.79
N ILE A 285 4.81 12.15 29.68
CA ILE A 285 5.52 13.41 29.84
C ILE A 285 6.10 13.90 28.52
N ALA A 286 6.92 13.06 27.85
CA ALA A 286 7.57 13.42 26.59
C ALA A 286 7.83 12.17 25.74
N LEU A 287 7.70 12.33 24.42
CA LEU A 287 7.86 11.27 23.43
C LEU A 287 9.03 11.58 22.49
N ALA A 288 9.80 10.56 22.12
CA ALA A 288 10.70 10.64 20.98
C ALA A 288 10.72 9.30 20.22
N GLU A 289 10.77 9.38 18.90
CA GLU A 289 10.98 8.24 18.02
C GLU A 289 12.26 8.43 17.19
N PHE A 290 13.07 7.38 17.01
CA PHE A 290 14.30 7.45 16.23
C PHE A 290 14.45 6.25 15.32
N TRP A 291 15.18 6.45 14.21
CA TRP A 291 15.47 5.37 13.28
C TRP A 291 16.74 4.62 13.66
N TRP A 292 16.68 3.30 13.63
CA TRP A 292 17.82 2.42 13.91
C TRP A 292 18.07 1.47 12.75
N GLY A 293 19.25 1.55 12.13
CA GLY A 293 19.66 0.71 11.02
C GLY A 293 19.83 1.46 9.71
N GLN A 294 20.02 0.70 8.64
CA GLN A 294 20.16 1.20 7.29
C GLN A 294 18.85 1.88 6.80
N SER A 295 19.00 2.90 5.98
CA SER A 295 17.86 3.62 5.37
C SER A 295 17.02 2.69 4.50
N PRO A 296 15.68 2.72 4.58
CA PRO A 296 14.83 1.99 3.67
C PRO A 296 14.91 2.56 2.25
N LYS A 297 14.56 1.76 1.23
CA LYS A 297 14.58 2.20 -0.16
C LYS A 297 13.49 3.25 -0.48
N SER A 298 12.41 3.27 0.30
CA SER A 298 11.25 4.14 0.07
C SER A 298 11.43 5.57 0.58
N GLU A 299 12.32 5.81 1.53
CA GLU A 299 12.53 7.12 2.15
C GLU A 299 13.93 7.20 2.76
N ILE A 300 14.49 8.41 2.88
CA ILE A 300 15.80 8.62 3.48
C ILE A 300 15.64 8.73 5.00
N ARG A 301 16.18 7.75 5.74
CA ARG A 301 16.25 7.75 7.19
C ARG A 301 17.68 7.49 7.67
N LYS A 302 18.22 8.38 8.47
CA LYS A 302 19.57 8.27 9.03
C LYS A 302 19.53 7.52 10.35
N HIS A 303 20.46 6.60 10.53
CA HIS A 303 20.64 5.86 11.76
C HIS A 303 20.86 6.78 12.97
N GLY A 304 20.15 6.52 14.07
CA GLY A 304 20.19 7.29 15.31
C GLY A 304 19.46 8.63 15.29
N TYR A 305 18.94 9.09 14.15
CA TYR A 305 18.23 10.39 14.05
C TYR A 305 16.76 10.25 14.47
N PHE A 306 16.26 11.33 15.10
CA PHE A 306 14.87 11.46 15.50
C PHE A 306 13.96 11.75 14.30
N TYR A 307 12.75 11.18 14.34
CA TYR A 307 11.72 11.36 13.33
C TYR A 307 10.35 11.50 13.97
N PRO A 308 9.46 12.32 13.42
CA PRO A 308 8.10 12.43 13.90
C PRO A 308 7.29 11.16 13.61
N ALA A 309 6.18 10.96 14.32
CA ALA A 309 5.21 9.94 14.03
C ALA A 309 4.65 10.08 12.60
N CYS A 310 4.35 8.98 11.93
CA CYS A 310 3.87 9.02 10.56
C CYS A 310 2.45 9.62 10.47
N THR A 311 2.20 10.44 9.44
CA THR A 311 0.89 11.07 9.24
C THR A 311 -0.17 10.14 8.64
N GLY A 312 0.23 9.13 7.88
CA GLY A 312 -0.70 8.24 7.18
C GLY A 312 -1.35 7.19 8.08
N LYS A 313 -0.59 6.58 8.99
CA LYS A 313 -1.06 5.49 9.85
C LYS A 313 -1.30 5.94 11.29
N CYS A 314 -0.36 6.70 11.86
CA CYS A 314 -0.40 7.06 13.28
C CYS A 314 -1.29 8.26 13.56
N LYS A 315 -1.43 9.21 12.63
CA LYS A 315 -2.17 10.46 12.90
C LYS A 315 -3.62 10.23 13.35
N PRO A 316 -4.46 9.42 12.68
CA PRO A 316 -5.83 9.17 13.15
C PRO A 316 -5.87 8.48 14.52
N ILE A 317 -4.94 7.53 14.77
CA ILE A 317 -4.85 6.79 16.03
C ILE A 317 -4.44 7.73 17.15
N LEU A 318 -3.36 8.48 16.97
CA LEU A 318 -2.87 9.44 17.97
C LEU A 318 -3.85 10.59 18.20
N ALA A 319 -4.61 11.01 17.18
CA ALA A 319 -5.68 12.00 17.36
C ALA A 319 -6.72 11.55 18.39
N HIS A 320 -7.04 10.25 18.47
CA HIS A 320 -7.89 9.69 19.51
C HIS A 320 -7.13 9.53 20.84
N MET A 321 -5.92 8.97 20.80
CA MET A 321 -5.16 8.64 22.02
C MET A 321 -4.69 9.86 22.80
N LEU A 322 -4.60 11.03 22.19
CA LEU A 322 -4.18 12.28 22.82
C LEU A 322 -5.36 13.11 23.36
N VAL A 323 -6.61 12.70 23.13
CA VAL A 323 -7.78 13.39 23.68
C VAL A 323 -7.74 13.33 25.21
N GLY A 324 -7.78 14.49 25.86
CA GLY A 324 -7.66 14.62 27.31
C GLY A 324 -6.23 14.82 27.83
N LEU A 325 -5.21 14.77 26.95
CA LEU A 325 -3.84 15.12 27.29
C LEU A 325 -3.54 16.58 26.91
N ASN A 326 -2.83 17.32 27.75
CA ASN A 326 -2.35 18.66 27.43
C ASN A 326 -1.12 18.54 26.52
N VAL A 327 -1.32 18.72 25.21
CA VAL A 327 -0.32 18.50 24.15
C VAL A 327 0.21 19.85 23.68
N ASP A 328 1.49 19.90 23.31
CA ASP A 328 2.11 21.06 22.66
C ASP A 328 1.34 21.46 21.39
N ASP A 329 1.30 22.75 21.13
CA ASP A 329 0.69 23.29 19.93
C ASP A 329 1.45 22.77 18.69
N ASN A 330 0.72 22.58 17.59
CA ASN A 330 1.35 22.21 16.33
C ASN A 330 2.25 23.38 15.84
N PRO A 331 3.58 23.24 15.83
CA PRO A 331 4.48 24.33 15.45
C PRO A 331 4.28 24.81 13.99
N LEU A 332 3.68 23.99 13.13
CA LEU A 332 3.34 24.38 11.75
C LEU A 332 2.12 25.33 11.68
N LEU A 333 1.36 25.46 12.76
CA LEU A 333 0.25 26.41 12.86
C LEU A 333 0.65 27.74 13.54
N GLN A 334 1.80 27.76 14.22
CA GLN A 334 2.36 28.98 14.79
C GLN A 334 2.96 29.81 13.66
N ASN A 335 2.61 31.11 13.60
CA ASN A 335 3.19 32.01 12.63
C ASN A 335 4.62 32.36 13.02
N PRO A 336 5.68 31.84 12.36
CA PRO A 336 7.06 32.12 12.74
C PRO A 336 7.47 33.57 12.43
N ALA A 337 6.58 34.35 11.84
CA ALA A 337 6.78 35.73 11.45
C ALA A 337 6.00 36.75 12.31
N GLU A 338 5.25 36.28 13.32
CA GLU A 338 4.31 37.12 14.09
C GLU A 338 4.97 38.37 14.67
N ASP A 339 6.19 38.24 15.21
CA ASP A 339 6.97 39.36 15.82
C ASP A 339 8.14 39.81 14.95
N LYS A 340 8.17 39.42 13.64
CA LYS A 340 9.28 39.74 12.76
C LYS A 340 8.87 40.76 11.71
N GLU A 341 9.68 41.77 11.49
CA GLU A 341 9.49 42.77 10.44
C GLU A 341 10.37 42.51 9.24
N LEU A 342 9.88 42.89 8.06
CA LEU A 342 10.67 42.88 6.83
C LEU A 342 11.45 44.19 6.71
N THR A 343 12.77 44.10 6.64
CA THR A 343 13.61 45.25 6.36
C THR A 343 13.84 45.39 4.87
N PHE A 344 13.45 46.55 4.31
CA PHE A 344 13.70 46.86 2.91
C PHE A 344 15.13 47.44 2.80
N LEU A 345 16.01 46.69 2.11
CA LEU A 345 17.39 47.09 1.87
C LEU A 345 17.51 48.02 0.67
N TYR A 346 16.65 47.83 -0.31
CA TYR A 346 16.51 48.66 -1.51
C TYR A 346 15.05 48.63 -1.96
N ASP A 347 14.57 49.76 -2.48
CA ASP A 347 13.20 49.91 -2.94
C ASP A 347 13.12 51.02 -3.98
N ASP A 348 12.70 50.68 -5.22
CA ASP A 348 12.43 51.62 -6.29
C ASP A 348 11.13 51.30 -7.03
N ALA A 349 10.86 51.98 -8.15
CA ALA A 349 9.60 51.76 -8.91
C ALA A 349 9.50 50.37 -9.57
N TYR A 350 10.59 49.60 -9.63
CA TYR A 350 10.67 48.34 -10.40
C TYR A 350 11.11 47.15 -9.56
N LEU A 351 11.91 47.35 -8.51
CA LEU A 351 12.54 46.31 -7.72
C LEU A 351 12.64 46.67 -6.26
N SER A 352 12.30 45.72 -5.41
CA SER A 352 12.60 45.79 -3.97
C SER A 352 13.50 44.63 -3.55
N VAL A 353 14.47 44.93 -2.71
CA VAL A 353 15.30 43.93 -2.03
C VAL A 353 14.99 43.96 -0.54
N VAL A 354 14.52 42.83 -0.03
CA VAL A 354 14.13 42.70 1.38
C VAL A 354 15.05 41.74 2.13
N HIS A 355 15.43 42.10 3.33
CA HIS A 355 16.05 41.17 4.27
C HIS A 355 14.96 40.32 4.90
N LYS A 356 14.96 39.03 4.60
CA LYS A 356 14.01 38.06 5.16
C LYS A 356 14.62 37.38 6.38
N PRO A 357 14.06 37.61 7.58
CA PRO A 357 14.50 36.89 8.77
C PRO A 357 14.42 35.39 8.62
N ALA A 358 15.21 34.64 9.39
CA ALA A 358 15.14 33.20 9.46
C ALA A 358 13.71 32.72 9.79
N GLU A 359 13.27 31.59 9.21
CA GLU A 359 11.94 30.99 9.40
C GLU A 359 10.76 31.76 8.78
N PHE A 360 10.92 33.03 8.43
CA PHE A 360 9.88 33.80 7.75
C PHE A 360 9.57 33.18 6.38
N LEU A 361 8.27 32.94 6.08
CA LEU A 361 7.87 32.35 4.80
C LEU A 361 8.11 33.32 3.63
N SER A 362 8.64 32.82 2.53
CA SER A 362 8.79 33.64 1.30
C SER A 362 7.45 33.78 0.56
N VAL A 363 6.63 32.72 0.53
CA VAL A 363 5.30 32.68 -0.07
C VAL A 363 4.32 32.04 0.90
N PRO A 364 2.99 32.28 0.78
CA PRO A 364 2.00 31.70 1.65
C PRO A 364 2.09 30.18 1.72
N GLY A 365 2.02 29.65 2.93
CA GLY A 365 1.89 28.22 3.21
C GLY A 365 0.42 27.77 3.18
N LYS A 366 0.17 26.49 3.42
CA LYS A 366 -1.20 25.95 3.51
C LYS A 366 -1.98 26.47 4.71
N ALA A 367 -1.32 26.60 5.86
CA ALA A 367 -1.93 27.02 7.11
C ALA A 367 -1.57 28.47 7.50
N ILE A 368 -0.38 28.92 7.14
CA ILE A 368 0.13 30.27 7.49
C ILE A 368 0.19 31.09 6.20
N GLN A 369 -0.60 32.17 6.15
CA GLN A 369 -0.64 33.08 5.00
C GLN A 369 0.42 34.17 5.07
N ASP A 370 0.83 34.57 6.28
CA ASP A 370 1.85 35.58 6.51
C ASP A 370 3.19 35.16 5.87
N SER A 371 3.68 36.01 4.99
CA SER A 371 4.85 35.71 4.15
C SER A 371 5.40 37.00 3.53
N VAL A 372 6.64 37.00 3.05
CA VAL A 372 7.20 38.12 2.28
C VAL A 372 6.26 38.53 1.15
N TYR A 373 5.75 37.55 0.40
CA TYR A 373 4.79 37.79 -0.69
C TYR A 373 3.53 38.53 -0.19
N TRP A 374 2.94 38.07 0.91
CA TRP A 374 1.71 38.66 1.44
C TRP A 374 1.93 40.06 1.97
N ARG A 375 2.95 40.28 2.81
CA ARG A 375 3.30 41.60 3.37
C ARG A 375 3.74 42.58 2.27
N TYR A 376 4.43 42.09 1.22
CA TYR A 376 4.79 42.92 0.07
C TYR A 376 3.55 43.37 -0.69
N LYS A 377 2.62 42.45 -0.95
CA LYS A 377 1.35 42.75 -1.63
C LYS A 377 0.46 43.70 -0.84
N GLU A 378 0.47 43.62 0.47
CA GLU A 378 -0.22 44.54 1.38
C GLU A 378 0.37 45.95 1.30
N LYS A 379 1.70 46.02 1.29
CA LYS A 379 2.42 47.31 1.15
C LYS A 379 2.27 47.94 -0.24
N PHE A 380 2.21 47.12 -1.29
CA PHE A 380 2.13 47.53 -2.69
C PHE A 380 0.96 46.84 -3.41
N PRO A 381 -0.29 47.24 -3.13
CA PRO A 381 -1.48 46.56 -3.68
C PRO A 381 -1.58 46.56 -5.22
N ASP A 382 -1.05 47.59 -5.86
CA ASP A 382 -1.09 47.80 -7.31
C ASP A 382 0.09 47.11 -8.05
N ALA A 383 1.00 46.44 -7.34
CA ALA A 383 2.11 45.73 -7.95
C ALA A 383 1.63 44.56 -8.84
N THR A 384 2.06 44.58 -10.11
CA THR A 384 1.73 43.56 -11.12
C THR A 384 2.96 42.74 -11.48
N GLY A 385 2.78 41.45 -11.79
CA GLY A 385 3.88 40.55 -12.20
C GLY A 385 4.32 39.59 -11.09
N PRO A 386 5.43 38.87 -11.29
CA PRO A 386 5.96 37.95 -10.30
C PRO A 386 6.53 38.75 -9.10
N LEU A 387 5.79 38.71 -7.97
CA LEU A 387 6.22 39.46 -6.75
C LEU A 387 7.45 38.84 -6.05
N ILE A 388 7.76 37.60 -6.33
CA ILE A 388 8.96 36.93 -5.80
C ILE A 388 9.76 36.37 -6.99
N VAL A 389 10.93 36.94 -7.26
CA VAL A 389 11.82 36.52 -8.35
C VAL A 389 13.02 35.70 -7.84
N HIS A 390 13.39 35.86 -6.58
CA HIS A 390 14.45 35.11 -5.90
C HIS A 390 14.10 34.92 -4.43
N ARG A 391 14.53 33.75 -3.84
CA ARG A 391 14.29 33.39 -2.44
C ARG A 391 15.59 33.36 -1.65
#